data_5d141aba4141f6cf6f3ab6810b8bcabf
#
_entry.id   5d141aba4141f6cf6f3ab6810b8bcabf
#
_cell.length_a   1.000
_cell.length_b   1.000
_cell.length_c   1.000
_cell.angle_alpha   90.00
_cell.angle_beta   90.00
_cell.angle_gamma   90.00
#
_symmetry.space_group_name_H-M   'P 1'
#
loop_
_entity.id
_entity.type
_entity.pdbx_description
1 polymer ?
#
loop_
_entity_poly.entity_id
_entity_poly.type
_entity_poly.pdbx_seq_one_letter_code
_entity_poly.pdbx_strand_id
1 'polypeptide(L)'
;MKKIVMALVAFLMVTTSQAQWRVGITGGADYNVFNMDQQYMTDYKVDGRWGVTLGITGQYNVTDWLGVRADLNWTQKNYRHSRVVYSDVDYKLTNDYLQLPVMASFSFGGERLRGFCNLGVYGAYWLNSHRKGSDWNTFSDRTFSFDEKVEFYDKRDQRWDCGLVGGIGLEYLITRHWAAQAEVRYYYSTISTTKQYMRNKDYRYHSTTAIQLGINYIF
;
A
#
# COMPACT_ATOMS: atom_id res chain seq x y z
N MET A 1 4.23 30.17 -16.23
CA MET A 1 3.56 29.31 -15.24
C MET A 1 2.05 29.59 -15.16
N LYS A 2 1.57 30.83 -14.90
CA LYS A 2 0.11 31.15 -14.82
C LYS A 2 -0.67 30.74 -16.08
N LYS A 3 -0.13 30.95 -17.29
CA LYS A 3 -0.80 30.59 -18.56
C LYS A 3 -0.93 29.06 -18.75
N ILE A 4 0.03 28.27 -18.28
CA ILE A 4 -0.02 26.80 -18.33
C ILE A 4 -1.08 26.27 -17.37
N VAL A 5 -1.16 26.85 -16.16
CA VAL A 5 -2.19 26.49 -15.16
C VAL A 5 -3.58 26.86 -15.67
N MET A 6 -3.74 28.05 -16.27
CA MET A 6 -5.00 28.44 -16.90
C MET A 6 -5.39 27.54 -18.07
N ALA A 7 -4.45 27.15 -18.91
CA ALA A 7 -4.71 26.22 -20.01
C ALA A 7 -5.09 24.82 -19.49
N LEU A 8 -4.46 24.34 -18.41
CA LEU A 8 -4.81 23.07 -17.76
C LEU A 8 -6.20 23.12 -17.13
N VAL A 9 -6.54 24.23 -16.46
CA VAL A 9 -7.87 24.44 -15.87
C VAL A 9 -8.92 24.57 -16.97
N ALA A 10 -8.66 25.29 -18.07
CA ALA A 10 -9.56 25.41 -19.21
C ALA A 10 -9.75 24.06 -19.92
N PHE A 11 -8.70 23.26 -20.06
CA PHE A 11 -8.78 21.90 -20.62
C PHE A 11 -9.64 20.98 -19.74
N LEU A 12 -9.54 21.08 -18.42
CA LEU A 12 -10.38 20.36 -17.47
C LEU A 12 -11.85 20.78 -17.52
N MET A 13 -12.16 22.06 -17.87
CA MET A 13 -13.53 22.54 -17.96
C MET A 13 -14.25 22.16 -19.26
N VAL A 14 -13.53 21.90 -20.35
CA VAL A 14 -14.13 21.54 -21.66
C VAL A 14 -14.62 20.09 -21.70
N THR A 15 -14.16 19.22 -20.79
CA THR A 15 -14.49 17.79 -20.77
C THR A 15 -15.71 17.43 -19.91
N THR A 16 -16.48 18.40 -19.40
CA THR A 16 -17.54 18.17 -18.41
C THR A 16 -18.81 17.50 -18.96
N SER A 17 -18.89 17.23 -20.24
CA SER A 17 -20.11 16.66 -20.86
C SER A 17 -20.28 15.14 -20.61
N GLN A 18 -19.22 14.42 -20.18
CA GLN A 18 -19.27 12.98 -19.91
C GLN A 18 -18.56 12.58 -18.60
N ALA A 19 -18.23 13.57 -17.79
CA ALA A 19 -17.54 13.34 -16.53
C ALA A 19 -18.44 12.61 -15.53
N GLN A 20 -18.03 11.42 -15.12
CA GLN A 20 -18.75 10.60 -14.14
C GLN A 20 -17.94 10.45 -12.88
N TRP A 21 -18.55 10.79 -11.76
CA TRP A 21 -18.02 10.49 -10.44
C TRP A 21 -18.35 9.06 -10.05
N ARG A 22 -17.38 8.39 -9.46
CA ARG A 22 -17.55 7.08 -8.85
C ARG A 22 -17.01 7.12 -7.43
N VAL A 23 -17.78 6.59 -6.51
CA VAL A 23 -17.38 6.46 -5.09
C VAL A 23 -17.67 5.04 -4.66
N GLY A 24 -16.75 4.44 -3.91
CA GLY A 24 -16.91 3.06 -3.51
C GLY A 24 -16.15 2.68 -2.25
N ILE A 25 -16.30 1.43 -1.90
CA ILE A 25 -15.56 0.79 -0.82
C ILE A 25 -14.74 -0.36 -1.41
N THR A 26 -13.55 -0.56 -0.85
CA THR A 26 -12.66 -1.65 -1.24
C THR A 26 -12.17 -2.41 -0.01
N GLY A 27 -11.97 -3.69 -0.17
CA GLY A 27 -11.39 -4.53 0.87
C GLY A 27 -10.62 -5.68 0.24
N GLY A 28 -9.61 -6.19 0.94
CA GLY A 28 -8.80 -7.25 0.39
C GLY A 28 -7.70 -7.74 1.32
N ALA A 29 -6.77 -8.47 0.74
CA ALA A 29 -5.61 -9.02 1.43
C ALA A 29 -4.33 -8.50 0.79
N ASP A 30 -3.34 -8.18 1.63
CA ASP A 30 -2.04 -7.68 1.24
C ASP A 30 -0.97 -8.70 1.60
N TYR A 31 -0.12 -9.06 0.65
CA TYR A 31 1.10 -9.79 0.92
C TYR A 31 2.28 -8.81 0.91
N ASN A 32 2.86 -8.58 2.07
CA ASN A 32 3.96 -7.62 2.23
C ASN A 32 5.29 -8.34 2.36
N VAL A 33 6.28 -7.91 1.60
CA VAL A 33 7.68 -8.33 1.69
C VAL A 33 8.49 -7.14 2.20
N PHE A 34 9.27 -7.39 3.24
CA PHE A 34 10.18 -6.41 3.80
C PHE A 34 11.60 -6.69 3.32
N ASN A 35 12.13 -5.80 2.49
CA ASN A 35 13.47 -5.92 1.91
C ASN A 35 14.47 -5.19 2.79
N MET A 36 15.50 -5.90 3.24
CA MET A 36 16.64 -5.35 4.01
C MET A 36 17.93 -5.51 3.22
N ASP A 37 18.92 -4.65 3.45
CA ASP A 37 20.24 -4.80 2.87
C ASP A 37 20.90 -6.10 3.33
N GLN A 38 21.48 -6.84 2.38
CA GLN A 38 22.04 -8.18 2.62
C GLN A 38 23.24 -8.21 3.58
N GLN A 39 23.90 -7.08 3.79
CA GLN A 39 25.05 -6.99 4.71
C GLN A 39 24.69 -7.35 6.17
N TYR A 40 23.41 -7.26 6.54
CA TYR A 40 22.93 -7.53 7.89
C TYR A 40 22.18 -8.86 8.01
N MET A 41 22.13 -9.66 6.95
CA MET A 41 21.29 -10.86 6.87
C MET A 41 22.05 -12.19 7.15
N THR A 42 23.26 -12.14 7.71
CA THR A 42 24.08 -13.35 7.90
C THR A 42 23.41 -14.40 8.82
N ASP A 43 22.52 -13.97 9.72
CA ASP A 43 21.79 -14.86 10.64
C ASP A 43 20.28 -14.56 10.68
N TYR A 44 19.82 -13.56 9.95
CA TYR A 44 18.44 -13.11 9.99
C TYR A 44 17.69 -13.49 8.72
N LYS A 45 16.49 -14.04 8.87
CA LYS A 45 15.55 -14.29 7.79
C LYS A 45 14.30 -13.44 7.99
N VAL A 46 13.92 -12.72 6.95
CA VAL A 46 12.70 -11.91 6.93
C VAL A 46 11.76 -12.50 5.90
N ASP A 47 10.64 -13.03 6.37
CA ASP A 47 9.59 -13.62 5.52
C ASP A 47 8.41 -12.65 5.41
N GLY A 48 7.86 -12.56 4.20
CA GLY A 48 6.63 -11.81 3.95
C GLY A 48 5.43 -12.45 4.64
N ARG A 49 4.44 -11.60 4.99
CA ARG A 49 3.20 -12.07 5.62
C ARG A 49 1.98 -11.39 5.01
N TRP A 50 0.88 -12.11 5.09
CA TRP A 50 -0.43 -11.57 4.75
C TRP A 50 -0.92 -10.55 5.78
N GLY A 51 -1.58 -9.52 5.29
CA GLY A 51 -2.31 -8.51 6.02
C GLY A 51 -3.67 -8.27 5.38
N VAL A 52 -4.39 -7.31 5.90
CA VAL A 52 -5.72 -6.91 5.43
C VAL A 52 -5.67 -5.45 5.00
N THR A 53 -6.42 -5.12 3.94
CA THR A 53 -6.66 -3.76 3.51
C THR A 53 -8.15 -3.47 3.43
N LEU A 54 -8.55 -2.28 3.88
CA LEU A 54 -9.91 -1.76 3.81
C LEU A 54 -9.83 -0.28 3.44
N GLY A 55 -10.70 0.19 2.55
CA GLY A 55 -10.64 1.58 2.14
C GLY A 55 -11.89 2.08 1.43
N ILE A 56 -11.84 3.37 1.17
CA ILE A 56 -12.80 4.08 0.33
C ILE A 56 -12.08 4.53 -0.93
N THR A 57 -12.81 4.54 -2.04
CA THR A 57 -12.28 4.92 -3.34
C THR A 57 -13.13 6.04 -3.94
N GLY A 58 -12.47 6.98 -4.56
CA GLY A 58 -13.07 8.02 -5.37
C GLY A 58 -12.39 8.05 -6.72
N GLN A 59 -13.19 8.06 -7.80
CA GLN A 59 -12.68 8.14 -9.16
C GLN A 59 -13.48 9.17 -9.94
N TYR A 60 -12.78 9.97 -10.71
CA TYR A 60 -13.33 10.91 -11.66
C TYR A 60 -12.91 10.51 -13.07
N ASN A 61 -13.86 10.10 -13.88
CA ASN A 61 -13.62 9.78 -15.28
C ASN A 61 -13.64 11.05 -16.12
N VAL A 62 -12.51 11.38 -16.72
CA VAL A 62 -12.36 12.51 -17.63
C VAL A 62 -12.89 12.16 -19.01
N THR A 63 -12.67 10.88 -19.42
CA THR A 63 -13.19 10.29 -20.67
C THR A 63 -13.66 8.86 -20.36
N ASP A 64 -14.23 8.17 -21.35
CA ASP A 64 -14.67 6.79 -21.21
C ASP A 64 -13.53 5.82 -20.89
N TRP A 65 -12.30 6.17 -21.26
CA TRP A 65 -11.12 5.32 -21.11
C TRP A 65 -10.08 5.85 -20.11
N LEU A 66 -10.20 7.13 -19.67
CA LEU A 66 -9.24 7.77 -18.77
C LEU A 66 -9.94 8.40 -17.58
N GLY A 67 -9.47 8.09 -16.40
CA GLY A 67 -9.91 8.71 -15.15
C GLY A 67 -8.76 8.98 -14.19
N VAL A 68 -9.05 9.72 -13.14
CA VAL A 68 -8.16 9.92 -11.98
C VAL A 68 -8.83 9.25 -10.79
N ARG A 69 -8.09 8.40 -10.11
CA ARG A 69 -8.54 7.65 -8.95
C ARG A 69 -7.69 7.97 -7.73
N ALA A 70 -8.36 8.19 -6.61
CA ALA A 70 -7.72 8.34 -5.31
C ALA A 70 -8.43 7.44 -4.30
N ASP A 71 -7.67 6.68 -3.52
CA ASP A 71 -8.22 5.83 -2.48
C ASP A 71 -7.65 6.26 -1.12
N LEU A 72 -8.39 6.01 -0.06
CA LEU A 72 -7.90 6.12 1.31
C LEU A 72 -8.04 4.75 1.97
N ASN A 73 -6.91 4.10 2.21
CA ASN A 73 -6.85 2.72 2.68
C ASN A 73 -6.21 2.65 4.07
N TRP A 74 -6.82 1.90 4.97
CA TRP A 74 -6.13 1.30 6.08
C TRP A 74 -5.57 -0.04 5.63
N THR A 75 -4.27 -0.28 5.79
CA THR A 75 -3.58 -1.46 5.29
C THR A 75 -2.55 -1.98 6.27
N GLN A 76 -2.34 -3.28 6.30
CA GLN A 76 -1.36 -3.95 7.16
C GLN A 76 -0.16 -4.41 6.36
N LYS A 77 1.01 -3.82 6.63
CA LYS A 77 2.28 -4.25 6.04
C LYS A 77 3.03 -5.17 7.01
N ASN A 78 2.67 -6.44 6.98
CA ASN A 78 3.13 -7.44 7.94
C ASN A 78 4.38 -8.17 7.46
N TYR A 79 5.26 -8.58 8.38
CA TYR A 79 6.38 -9.46 8.12
C TYR A 79 6.76 -10.28 9.35
N ARG A 80 7.54 -11.34 9.14
CA ARG A 80 8.07 -12.22 10.17
C ARG A 80 9.58 -12.11 10.15
N HIS A 81 10.15 -12.07 11.32
CA HIS A 81 11.59 -12.05 11.54
C HIS A 81 12.00 -13.31 12.32
N SER A 82 12.94 -14.06 11.78
CA SER A 82 13.46 -15.27 12.41
C SER A 82 14.98 -15.33 12.27
N ARG A 83 15.64 -16.10 13.15
CA ARG A 83 17.07 -16.40 13.04
C ARG A 83 17.28 -17.80 12.48
N VAL A 84 18.31 -17.96 11.68
CA VAL A 84 18.64 -19.26 11.06
C VAL A 84 19.38 -20.16 12.05
N VAL A 85 20.28 -19.57 12.84
CA VAL A 85 21.12 -20.32 13.81
C VAL A 85 20.38 -20.54 15.14
N TYR A 86 19.56 -19.59 15.56
CA TYR A 86 18.80 -19.65 16.82
C TYR A 86 17.31 -19.78 16.51
N SER A 87 16.83 -21.01 16.40
CA SER A 87 15.43 -21.31 16.07
C SER A 87 14.40 -20.74 17.05
N ASP A 88 14.85 -20.42 18.28
CA ASP A 88 14.00 -19.88 19.35
C ASP A 88 13.68 -18.38 19.17
N VAL A 89 14.39 -17.70 18.25
CA VAL A 89 14.13 -16.29 17.93
C VAL A 89 13.22 -16.21 16.72
N ASP A 90 11.95 -15.98 16.98
CA ASP A 90 10.91 -15.89 15.96
C ASP A 90 9.83 -14.90 16.41
N TYR A 91 9.69 -13.81 15.69
CA TYR A 91 8.63 -12.85 15.98
C TYR A 91 7.97 -12.27 14.72
N LYS A 92 6.72 -11.92 14.90
CA LYS A 92 5.85 -11.37 13.87
C LYS A 92 5.62 -9.91 14.15
N LEU A 93 5.75 -9.09 13.11
CA LEU A 93 5.37 -7.68 13.17
C LEU A 93 4.09 -7.48 12.39
N THR A 94 3.15 -6.76 13.01
CA THR A 94 1.92 -6.28 12.39
C THR A 94 1.99 -4.77 12.39
N ASN A 95 2.00 -4.18 11.20
CA ASN A 95 2.18 -2.75 11.01
C ASN A 95 0.96 -2.17 10.31
N ASP A 96 0.28 -1.25 10.97
CA ASP A 96 -0.90 -0.56 10.43
C ASP A 96 -0.48 0.75 9.77
N TYR A 97 -0.93 0.95 8.54
CA TYR A 97 -0.69 2.15 7.76
C TYR A 97 -2.00 2.78 7.29
N LEU A 98 -2.05 4.10 7.27
CA LEU A 98 -3.01 4.86 6.48
C LEU A 98 -2.34 5.21 5.16
N GLN A 99 -2.92 4.79 4.03
CA GLN A 99 -2.30 4.87 2.72
C GLN A 99 -3.22 5.58 1.73
N LEU A 100 -2.67 6.54 0.99
CA LEU A 100 -3.36 7.36 -0.01
C LEU A 100 -2.69 7.17 -1.38
N PRO A 101 -3.09 6.21 -2.21
CA PRO A 101 -2.70 6.14 -3.61
C PRO A 101 -3.50 7.14 -4.46
N VAL A 102 -2.81 7.80 -5.39
CA VAL A 102 -3.38 8.64 -6.44
C VAL A 102 -2.90 8.12 -7.78
N MET A 103 -3.83 7.74 -8.65
CA MET A 103 -3.53 6.99 -9.86
C MET A 103 -4.29 7.54 -11.07
N ALA A 104 -3.66 7.45 -12.24
CA ALA A 104 -4.36 7.49 -13.51
C ALA A 104 -4.98 6.10 -13.75
N SER A 105 -6.26 6.07 -14.10
CA SER A 105 -7.02 4.86 -14.36
C SER A 105 -7.36 4.78 -15.85
N PHE A 106 -6.91 3.73 -16.50
CA PHE A 106 -7.14 3.46 -17.93
C PHE A 106 -8.12 2.31 -18.04
N SER A 107 -9.31 2.56 -18.61
CA SER A 107 -10.37 1.57 -18.77
C SER A 107 -10.51 1.16 -20.23
N PHE A 108 -10.73 -0.12 -20.47
CA PHE A 108 -10.90 -0.70 -21.80
C PHE A 108 -11.87 -1.88 -21.75
N GLY A 109 -12.57 -2.13 -22.85
CA GLY A 109 -13.47 -3.28 -22.96
C GLY A 109 -14.90 -2.91 -23.34
N GLY A 110 -15.83 -3.80 -23.01
CA GLY A 110 -17.25 -3.68 -23.37
C GLY A 110 -18.08 -2.85 -22.40
N GLU A 111 -19.40 -2.84 -22.65
CA GLU A 111 -20.35 -2.04 -21.82
C GLU A 111 -20.54 -2.59 -20.42
N ARG A 112 -20.54 -3.92 -20.24
CA ARG A 112 -20.78 -4.55 -18.92
C ARG A 112 -19.52 -5.03 -18.24
N LEU A 113 -18.55 -5.56 -18.99
CA LEU A 113 -17.28 -6.04 -18.45
C LEU A 113 -16.17 -5.17 -19.03
N ARG A 114 -15.43 -4.52 -18.16
CA ARG A 114 -14.29 -3.65 -18.49
C ARG A 114 -13.04 -4.11 -17.79
N GLY A 115 -11.93 -4.15 -18.50
CA GLY A 115 -10.61 -4.20 -17.90
C GLY A 115 -10.15 -2.80 -17.54
N PHE A 116 -9.31 -2.68 -16.52
CA PHE A 116 -8.66 -1.41 -16.20
C PHE A 116 -7.22 -1.62 -15.74
N CYS A 117 -6.42 -0.57 -15.93
CA CYS A 117 -5.06 -0.48 -15.46
C CYS A 117 -4.89 0.84 -14.70
N ASN A 118 -4.36 0.77 -13.50
CA ASN A 118 -4.09 1.91 -12.64
C ASN A 118 -2.59 2.09 -12.48
N LEU A 119 -2.08 3.33 -12.68
CA LEU A 119 -0.68 3.68 -12.50
C LEU A 119 -0.57 5.01 -11.76
N GLY A 120 0.27 5.07 -10.74
CA GLY A 120 0.41 6.30 -9.99
C GLY A 120 1.43 6.25 -8.87
N VAL A 121 1.20 7.08 -7.89
CA VAL A 121 2.02 7.22 -6.69
C VAL A 121 1.19 7.04 -5.43
N TYR A 122 1.82 6.69 -4.35
CA TYR A 122 1.15 6.64 -3.05
C TYR A 122 1.98 7.32 -1.97
N GLY A 123 1.27 7.86 -0.99
CA GLY A 123 1.82 8.24 0.31
C GLY A 123 1.16 7.40 1.40
N ALA A 124 1.92 7.04 2.42
CA ALA A 124 1.41 6.30 3.55
C ALA A 124 1.99 6.80 4.86
N TYR A 125 1.23 6.67 5.92
CA TYR A 125 1.65 7.03 7.26
C TYR A 125 1.53 5.83 8.21
N TRP A 126 2.62 5.48 8.87
CA TRP A 126 2.70 4.37 9.81
C TRP A 126 2.02 4.73 11.14
N LEU A 127 0.86 4.13 11.39
CA LEU A 127 0.01 4.41 12.55
C LEU A 127 0.48 3.68 13.80
N ASN A 128 0.61 2.35 13.69
CA ASN A 128 0.92 1.45 14.79
C ASN A 128 1.84 0.33 14.34
N SER A 129 2.59 -0.21 15.31
CA SER A 129 3.34 -1.45 15.15
C SER A 129 3.14 -2.33 16.38
N HIS A 130 2.90 -3.60 16.15
CA HIS A 130 2.74 -4.61 17.19
C HIS A 130 3.70 -5.76 16.94
N ARG A 131 4.44 -6.16 17.97
CA ARG A 131 5.44 -7.21 17.91
C ARG A 131 5.04 -8.36 18.83
N LYS A 132 4.95 -9.57 18.26
CA LYS A 132 4.59 -10.77 19.00
C LYS A 132 5.49 -11.94 18.63
N GLY A 133 6.03 -12.63 19.63
CA GLY A 133 6.88 -13.78 19.39
C GLY A 133 7.80 -14.11 20.55
N SER A 134 8.98 -14.67 20.24
CA SER A 134 10.02 -15.00 21.19
C SER A 134 11.36 -14.44 20.77
N ASP A 135 12.19 -14.12 21.74
CA ASP A 135 13.55 -13.66 21.56
C ASP A 135 14.46 -14.30 22.64
N TRP A 136 15.75 -14.32 22.36
CA TRP A 136 16.75 -14.88 23.25
C TRP A 136 17.39 -13.79 24.10
N ASN A 137 17.34 -13.97 25.41
CA ASN A 137 18.02 -13.07 26.35
C ASN A 137 19.45 -13.59 26.62
N THR A 138 20.43 -12.89 26.09
CA THR A 138 21.85 -13.22 26.21
C THR A 138 22.35 -13.20 27.66
N PHE A 139 21.73 -12.42 28.55
CA PHE A 139 22.14 -12.32 29.95
C PHE A 139 21.62 -13.47 30.83
N SER A 140 20.41 -13.95 30.55
CA SER A 140 19.75 -14.99 31.33
C SER A 140 19.86 -16.36 30.69
N ASP A 141 20.41 -16.47 29.50
CA ASP A 141 20.51 -17.68 28.69
C ASP A 141 19.16 -18.39 28.52
N ARG A 142 18.07 -17.61 28.33
CA ARG A 142 16.70 -18.10 28.26
C ARG A 142 15.93 -17.41 27.16
N THR A 143 15.05 -18.18 26.53
CA THR A 143 14.04 -17.65 25.60
C THR A 143 12.92 -16.99 26.41
N PHE A 144 12.49 -15.79 26.00
CA PHE A 144 11.34 -15.11 26.56
C PHE A 144 10.35 -14.76 25.44
N SER A 145 9.07 -14.84 25.77
CA SER A 145 8.00 -14.47 24.86
C SER A 145 7.55 -13.05 25.14
N PHE A 146 7.18 -12.32 24.10
CA PHE A 146 6.64 -10.96 24.21
C PHE A 146 5.42 -10.78 23.30
N ASP A 147 4.54 -9.89 23.73
CA ASP A 147 3.36 -9.46 22.99
C ASP A 147 3.14 -7.99 23.33
N GLU A 148 3.72 -7.08 22.52
CA GLU A 148 3.85 -5.68 22.90
C GLU A 148 3.69 -4.74 21.71
N LYS A 149 3.22 -3.53 22.02
CA LYS A 149 3.19 -2.43 21.06
C LYS A 149 4.60 -1.84 20.95
N VAL A 150 5.06 -1.65 19.71
CA VAL A 150 6.37 -1.02 19.45
C VAL A 150 6.24 0.49 19.60
N GLU A 151 7.07 1.10 20.44
CA GLU A 151 7.18 2.54 20.56
C GLU A 151 8.04 3.11 19.41
N PHE A 152 7.55 4.17 18.81
CA PHE A 152 8.26 4.88 17.75
C PHE A 152 9.26 5.87 18.35
N TYR A 153 10.46 5.88 17.77
CA TYR A 153 11.49 6.86 18.08
C TYR A 153 11.68 7.80 16.89
N ASP A 154 11.30 9.06 17.03
CA ASP A 154 11.33 10.06 15.95
C ASP A 154 12.70 10.24 15.29
N LYS A 155 13.79 9.95 16.02
CA LYS A 155 15.15 10.02 15.47
C LYS A 155 15.50 8.81 14.60
N ARG A 156 14.90 7.64 14.85
CA ARG A 156 15.19 6.37 14.17
C ARG A 156 14.16 6.04 13.12
N ASP A 157 12.89 6.19 13.44
CA ASP A 157 11.79 5.64 12.66
C ASP A 157 11.25 6.67 11.67
N GLN A 158 11.21 6.27 10.40
CA GLN A 158 10.58 7.03 9.34
C GLN A 158 9.13 6.56 9.22
N ARG A 159 8.20 7.38 9.70
CA ARG A 159 6.77 7.04 9.68
C ARG A 159 6.09 7.33 8.34
N TRP A 160 6.70 8.17 7.52
CA TRP A 160 6.23 8.43 6.16
C TRP A 160 6.83 7.43 5.19
N ASP A 161 5.97 6.80 4.41
CA ASP A 161 6.32 5.93 3.31
C ASP A 161 5.69 6.49 2.03
N CYS A 162 6.43 6.49 0.94
CA CYS A 162 5.88 6.81 -0.37
C CYS A 162 6.60 6.04 -1.47
N GLY A 163 5.91 5.92 -2.60
CA GLY A 163 6.43 5.14 -3.70
C GLY A 163 5.49 5.10 -4.89
N LEU A 164 5.74 4.11 -5.72
CA LEU A 164 4.98 3.86 -6.94
C LEU A 164 3.89 2.82 -6.67
N VAL A 165 2.79 2.94 -7.38
CA VAL A 165 1.70 1.96 -7.38
C VAL A 165 1.26 1.66 -8.81
N GLY A 166 1.07 0.38 -9.10
CA GLY A 166 0.49 -0.09 -10.35
C GLY A 166 -0.50 -1.21 -10.07
N GLY A 167 -1.59 -1.26 -10.82
CA GLY A 167 -2.61 -2.28 -10.66
C GLY A 167 -3.31 -2.60 -11.97
N ILE A 168 -3.86 -3.81 -12.03
CA ILE A 168 -4.72 -4.26 -13.11
C ILE A 168 -5.95 -4.93 -12.52
N GLY A 169 -7.08 -4.76 -13.17
CA GLY A 169 -8.31 -5.31 -12.65
C GLY A 169 -9.41 -5.42 -13.69
N LEU A 170 -10.53 -5.97 -13.21
CA LEU A 170 -11.76 -6.13 -13.94
C LEU A 170 -12.87 -5.42 -13.18
N GLU A 171 -13.72 -4.74 -13.90
CA GLU A 171 -14.94 -4.11 -13.43
C GLU A 171 -16.15 -4.71 -14.15
N TYR A 172 -17.16 -5.08 -13.38
CA TYR A 172 -18.42 -5.57 -13.90
C TYR A 172 -19.56 -4.66 -13.49
N LEU A 173 -20.27 -4.06 -14.45
CA LEU A 173 -21.46 -3.25 -14.22
C LEU A 173 -22.64 -4.15 -13.88
N ILE A 174 -23.05 -4.15 -12.61
CA ILE A 174 -24.22 -4.87 -12.11
C ILE A 174 -25.49 -4.17 -12.59
N THR A 175 -25.50 -2.84 -12.43
CA THR A 175 -26.57 -1.95 -12.89
C THR A 175 -25.96 -0.68 -13.48
N ARG A 176 -26.78 0.26 -13.94
CA ARG A 176 -26.29 1.57 -14.43
C ARG A 176 -25.53 2.37 -13.38
N HIS A 177 -25.82 2.14 -12.10
CA HIS A 177 -25.24 2.89 -10.98
C HIS A 177 -24.29 2.05 -10.09
N TRP A 178 -24.24 0.74 -10.25
CA TRP A 178 -23.46 -0.11 -9.40
C TRP A 178 -22.47 -0.97 -10.21
N ALA A 179 -21.22 -0.95 -9.82
CA ALA A 179 -20.18 -1.76 -10.39
C ALA A 179 -19.42 -2.53 -9.29
N ALA A 180 -19.16 -3.81 -9.55
CA ALA A 180 -18.21 -4.59 -8.76
C ALA A 180 -16.85 -4.58 -9.45
N GLN A 181 -15.78 -4.54 -8.69
CA GLN A 181 -14.43 -4.59 -9.20
C GLN A 181 -13.57 -5.60 -8.47
N ALA A 182 -12.61 -6.19 -9.19
CA ALA A 182 -11.54 -7.00 -8.64
C ALA A 182 -10.22 -6.49 -9.20
N GLU A 183 -9.24 -6.26 -8.34
CA GLU A 183 -7.97 -5.64 -8.72
C GLU A 183 -6.80 -6.32 -8.00
N VAL A 184 -5.69 -6.49 -8.72
CA VAL A 184 -4.39 -6.82 -8.16
C VAL A 184 -3.50 -5.60 -8.30
N ARG A 185 -2.94 -5.14 -7.18
CA ARG A 185 -2.04 -3.98 -7.10
C ARG A 185 -0.68 -4.37 -6.57
N TYR A 186 0.32 -3.66 -7.06
CA TYR A 186 1.67 -3.73 -6.54
C TYR A 186 2.12 -2.35 -6.09
N TYR A 187 2.59 -2.28 -4.85
CA TYR A 187 3.15 -1.07 -4.23
C TYR A 187 4.65 -1.26 -4.05
N TYR A 188 5.42 -0.34 -4.58
CA TYR A 188 6.86 -0.30 -4.45
C TYR A 188 7.29 0.94 -3.66
N SER A 189 7.80 0.75 -2.44
CA SER A 189 8.29 1.83 -1.58
C SER A 189 9.63 2.35 -2.09
N THR A 190 9.79 3.66 -2.11
CA THR A 190 11.03 4.36 -2.48
C THR A 190 11.73 5.00 -1.29
N ILE A 191 11.07 5.02 -0.13
CA ILE A 191 11.60 5.60 1.11
C ILE A 191 11.92 4.48 2.11
N SER A 192 13.10 4.56 2.74
CA SER A 192 13.48 3.65 3.81
C SER A 192 12.64 3.89 5.06
N THR A 193 12.22 2.82 5.74
CA THR A 193 11.49 2.87 7.02
C THR A 193 12.34 3.36 8.20
N THR A 194 13.66 3.45 8.02
CA THR A 194 14.60 3.99 8.99
C THR A 194 15.22 5.29 8.49
N LYS A 195 15.26 6.30 9.35
CA LYS A 195 16.02 7.54 9.10
C LYS A 195 17.51 7.20 9.16
N GLN A 196 18.30 7.89 8.36
CA GLN A 196 19.77 7.75 8.42
C GLN A 196 20.28 8.25 9.78
N TYR A 197 20.43 7.34 10.71
CA TYR A 197 20.95 7.64 12.05
C TYR A 197 22.46 7.39 12.15
N MET A 198 23.02 6.55 11.27
CA MET A 198 24.44 6.20 11.25
C MET A 198 25.04 6.33 9.86
N ARG A 199 26.38 6.34 9.82
CA ARG A 199 27.22 6.46 8.63
C ARG A 199 26.99 5.35 7.59
N ASN A 200 26.37 4.24 7.96
CA ASN A 200 26.00 3.13 7.09
C ASN A 200 24.52 3.28 6.70
N LYS A 201 24.27 3.29 5.39
CA LYS A 201 22.94 3.39 4.80
C LYS A 201 22.26 2.02 4.87
N ASP A 202 21.46 1.79 5.90
CA ASP A 202 20.54 0.66 5.96
C ASP A 202 19.31 0.95 5.11
N TYR A 203 19.21 0.29 3.96
CA TYR A 203 18.02 0.39 3.12
C TYR A 203 17.00 -0.67 3.54
N ARG A 204 15.81 -0.21 3.92
CA ARG A 204 14.69 -1.06 4.36
C ARG A 204 13.42 -0.60 3.68
N TYR A 205 12.92 -1.40 2.74
CA TYR A 205 11.78 -1.05 1.91
C TYR A 205 10.66 -2.06 2.02
N HIS A 206 9.43 -1.60 1.90
CA HIS A 206 8.27 -2.45 1.72
C HIS A 206 7.97 -2.65 0.24
N SER A 207 7.65 -3.90 -0.14
CA SER A 207 7.01 -4.23 -1.40
C SER A 207 5.73 -4.98 -1.07
N THR A 208 4.58 -4.50 -1.53
CA THR A 208 3.29 -5.06 -1.15
C THR A 208 2.48 -5.41 -2.39
N THR A 209 2.04 -6.66 -2.48
CA THR A 209 1.06 -7.10 -3.47
C THR A 209 -0.30 -7.19 -2.80
N ALA A 210 -1.28 -6.45 -3.29
CA ALA A 210 -2.63 -6.40 -2.76
C ALA A 210 -3.61 -7.04 -3.75
N ILE A 211 -4.53 -7.86 -3.24
CA ILE A 211 -5.68 -8.38 -3.98
C ILE A 211 -6.92 -7.74 -3.34
N GLN A 212 -7.65 -6.96 -4.12
CA GLN A 212 -8.75 -6.14 -3.63
C GLN A 212 -10.03 -6.41 -4.41
N LEU A 213 -11.13 -6.45 -3.69
CA LEU A 213 -12.48 -6.43 -4.22
C LEU A 213 -13.15 -5.12 -3.81
N GLY A 214 -14.03 -4.60 -4.64
CA GLY A 214 -14.72 -3.36 -4.34
C GLY A 214 -16.09 -3.27 -4.99
N ILE A 215 -16.89 -2.37 -4.44
CA ILE A 215 -18.20 -1.98 -4.99
C ILE A 215 -18.19 -0.48 -5.12
N ASN A 216 -18.52 0.00 -6.32
CA ASN A 216 -18.56 1.42 -6.66
C ASN A 216 -19.98 1.83 -7.03
N TYR A 217 -20.35 3.03 -6.59
CA TYR A 217 -21.53 3.75 -7.06
C TYR A 217 -21.12 4.77 -8.13
N ILE A 218 -21.87 4.82 -9.21
CA ILE A 218 -21.64 5.67 -10.38
C ILE A 218 -22.77 6.70 -10.41
N PHE A 219 -22.40 7.97 -10.36
CA PHE A 219 -23.34 9.10 -10.41
C PHE A 219 -23.77 9.45 -11.82
#